data_7745cc4037d8b6f46c885bac45f7f961
#
_entry.id   7745cc4037d8b6f46c885bac45f7f961
#
_cell.length_a   1.000
_cell.length_b   1.000
_cell.length_c   1.000
_cell.angle_alpha   90.00
_cell.angle_beta   90.00
_cell.angle_gamma   90.00
#
_symmetry.space_group_name_H-M   'P 1'
#
loop_
_entity.id
_entity.type
_entity.pdbx_description
1 polymer ?
#
loop_
_entity_poly.entity_id
_entity_poly.type
_entity_poly.pdbx_seq_one_letter_code
_entity_poly.pdbx_strand_id
1 'polypeptide(L)'
;MNKIKILLLTFIFIFNFQKISFSQNIPMSFADLAEKLMPSVVNISTTTTITTQSNPFPFQFPPGSPFEDMFKEFGAPQERQSAALGSGFIIDEKGIVVTNNHVISDAEDIIVRVNGDKEFKAKVIGADPLSDIAVLQLETKEKFIPVKFGDSDNARIGDWVIAIGNPFGLGGTVTSGIISARNRSIGLSRYEDYIQTDASINSGNSGGPLFDMNGDVIGINTAILGRNGSIGIGFSIPSNSAKVVIDQLIKFGETKRGWLG
;
A
#
# COMPACT_ATOMS: atom_id res chain seq x y z
N MET A 1 -47.78 -44.84 -25.87
CA MET A 1 -46.49 -44.14 -25.65
C MET A 1 -45.56 -45.13 -24.95
N ASN A 2 -44.50 -45.59 -25.63
CA ASN A 2 -43.72 -46.75 -25.17
C ASN A 2 -43.00 -46.43 -23.85
N LYS A 3 -43.07 -47.33 -22.87
CA LYS A 3 -42.39 -47.24 -21.54
C LYS A 3 -40.91 -46.86 -21.65
N ILE A 4 -40.26 -47.28 -22.75
CA ILE A 4 -38.86 -46.94 -23.09
C ILE A 4 -38.68 -45.45 -23.37
N LYS A 5 -39.63 -44.79 -24.07
CA LYS A 5 -39.56 -43.33 -24.31
C LYS A 5 -39.75 -42.51 -23.06
N ILE A 6 -40.58 -42.98 -22.12
CA ILE A 6 -40.77 -42.31 -20.82
C ILE A 6 -39.52 -42.47 -19.98
N LEU A 7 -38.88 -43.64 -19.96
CA LEU A 7 -37.64 -43.91 -19.25
C LEU A 7 -36.47 -43.06 -19.78
N LEU A 8 -36.38 -42.90 -21.12
CA LEU A 8 -35.36 -42.07 -21.76
C LEU A 8 -35.54 -40.57 -21.44
N LEU A 9 -36.79 -40.09 -21.46
CA LEU A 9 -37.13 -38.71 -21.10
C LEU A 9 -36.83 -38.40 -19.65
N THR A 10 -37.10 -39.35 -18.72
CA THR A 10 -36.79 -39.20 -17.30
C THR A 10 -35.29 -39.18 -17.04
N PHE A 11 -34.52 -40.01 -17.79
CA PHE A 11 -33.07 -40.03 -17.70
C PHE A 11 -32.44 -38.74 -18.23
N ILE A 12 -32.93 -38.19 -19.33
CA ILE A 12 -32.47 -36.88 -19.87
C ILE A 12 -32.81 -35.73 -18.92
N PHE A 13 -33.97 -35.80 -18.24
CA PHE A 13 -34.37 -34.77 -17.26
C PHE A 13 -33.54 -34.78 -15.99
N ILE A 14 -33.14 -35.97 -15.52
CA ILE A 14 -32.26 -36.12 -14.33
C ILE A 14 -30.83 -35.64 -14.64
N PHE A 15 -30.33 -35.85 -15.88
CA PHE A 15 -28.99 -35.42 -16.28
C PHE A 15 -28.85 -33.90 -16.48
N ASN A 16 -29.96 -33.20 -16.79
CA ASN A 16 -29.92 -31.73 -16.94
C ASN A 16 -30.03 -30.94 -15.65
N PHE A 17 -30.21 -31.59 -14.48
CA PHE A 17 -30.31 -30.92 -13.19
C PHE A 17 -29.02 -30.98 -12.36
N GLN A 18 -27.91 -31.41 -12.91
CA GLN A 18 -26.62 -31.13 -12.30
C GLN A 18 -26.30 -29.64 -12.49
N LYS A 19 -26.90 -28.77 -11.65
CA LYS A 19 -26.33 -27.48 -11.36
C LYS A 19 -24.93 -27.74 -10.83
N ILE A 20 -23.92 -27.47 -11.66
CA ILE A 20 -22.56 -27.39 -11.20
C ILE A 20 -22.59 -26.26 -10.17
N SER A 21 -22.73 -26.61 -8.90
CA SER A 21 -22.52 -25.69 -7.81
C SER A 21 -21.01 -25.39 -7.85
N PHE A 22 -20.64 -24.26 -8.41
CA PHE A 22 -19.33 -23.71 -8.16
C PHE A 22 -19.31 -23.34 -6.67
N SER A 23 -18.98 -24.31 -5.83
CA SER A 23 -18.44 -24.00 -4.53
C SER A 23 -17.21 -23.14 -4.81
N GLN A 24 -17.22 -21.89 -4.39
CA GLN A 24 -15.97 -21.12 -4.31
C GLN A 24 -15.11 -21.86 -3.30
N ASN A 25 -14.18 -22.65 -3.82
CA ASN A 25 -13.25 -23.39 -2.98
C ASN A 25 -12.44 -22.35 -2.19
N ILE A 26 -12.43 -22.48 -0.90
CA ILE A 26 -11.45 -21.77 -0.05
C ILE A 26 -10.09 -22.10 -0.63
N PRO A 27 -9.24 -21.09 -0.92
CA PRO A 27 -7.93 -21.36 -1.47
C PRO A 27 -7.16 -22.30 -0.54
N MET A 28 -6.66 -23.41 -1.06
CA MET A 28 -5.84 -24.34 -0.27
C MET A 28 -4.49 -23.74 0.11
N SER A 29 -4.00 -22.80 -0.71
CA SER A 29 -2.73 -22.09 -0.50
C SER A 29 -2.76 -20.78 -1.29
N PHE A 30 -2.03 -19.79 -0.78
CA PHE A 30 -1.75 -18.53 -1.48
C PHE A 30 -0.34 -18.51 -2.08
N ALA A 31 0.44 -19.60 -1.95
CA ALA A 31 1.86 -19.63 -2.26
C ALA A 31 2.15 -19.25 -3.71
N ASP A 32 1.48 -19.90 -4.68
CA ASP A 32 1.71 -19.65 -6.11
C ASP A 32 1.37 -18.19 -6.49
N LEU A 33 0.30 -17.65 -5.90
CA LEU A 33 -0.11 -16.27 -6.13
C LEU A 33 0.89 -15.28 -5.52
N ALA A 34 1.35 -15.54 -4.31
CA ALA A 34 2.35 -14.73 -3.63
C ALA A 34 3.68 -14.75 -4.41
N GLU A 35 4.17 -15.91 -4.83
CA GLU A 35 5.40 -16.04 -5.62
C GLU A 35 5.34 -15.23 -6.91
N LYS A 36 4.20 -15.24 -7.59
CA LYS A 36 3.97 -14.46 -8.82
C LYS A 36 3.98 -12.96 -8.59
N LEU A 37 3.43 -12.48 -7.45
CA LEU A 37 3.18 -11.06 -7.20
C LEU A 37 4.31 -10.36 -6.43
N MET A 38 5.03 -11.08 -5.58
CA MET A 38 6.12 -10.53 -4.77
C MET A 38 7.18 -9.74 -5.57
N PRO A 39 7.58 -10.16 -6.80
CA PRO A 39 8.56 -9.42 -7.59
C PRO A 39 8.14 -7.99 -7.97
N SER A 40 6.85 -7.70 -7.92
CA SER A 40 6.30 -6.36 -8.24
C SER A 40 6.12 -5.49 -7.00
N VAL A 41 6.30 -6.06 -5.78
CA VAL A 41 6.17 -5.32 -4.52
C VAL A 41 7.56 -4.89 -4.04
N VAL A 42 7.68 -3.63 -3.69
CA VAL A 42 8.96 -3.01 -3.37
C VAL A 42 9.01 -2.51 -1.93
N ASN A 43 10.21 -2.45 -1.37
CA ASN A 43 10.48 -1.70 -0.14
C ASN A 43 10.86 -0.28 -0.49
N ILE A 44 10.38 0.67 0.29
CA ILE A 44 10.73 2.08 0.16
C ILE A 44 11.39 2.51 1.46
N SER A 45 12.61 3.02 1.34
CA SER A 45 13.38 3.62 2.44
C SER A 45 13.60 5.09 2.13
N THR A 46 13.26 5.93 3.08
CA THR A 46 13.45 7.39 2.97
C THR A 46 14.41 7.86 4.04
N THR A 47 15.18 8.87 3.70
CA THR A 47 16.09 9.55 4.65
C THR A 47 15.67 10.99 4.79
N THR A 48 15.56 11.45 6.02
CA THR A 48 15.24 12.84 6.37
C THR A 48 16.23 13.32 7.42
N THR A 49 16.81 14.48 7.22
CA THR A 49 17.69 15.12 8.21
C THR A 49 16.86 15.96 9.17
N ILE A 50 16.76 15.53 10.42
CA ILE A 50 16.08 16.28 11.47
C ILE A 50 17.10 17.09 12.23
N THR A 51 17.05 18.42 12.10
CA THR A 51 17.84 19.34 12.91
C THR A 51 17.11 19.60 14.22
N THR A 52 17.54 18.96 15.30
CA THR A 52 16.98 19.22 16.63
C THR A 52 17.80 20.32 17.31
N GLN A 53 17.22 21.50 17.48
CA GLN A 53 17.74 22.48 18.40
C GLN A 53 17.40 22.02 19.84
N SER A 54 18.30 21.32 20.47
CA SER A 54 18.16 21.04 21.88
C SER A 54 18.76 22.21 22.66
N ASN A 55 17.92 23.06 23.22
CA ASN A 55 18.33 23.97 24.26
C ASN A 55 18.07 23.26 25.60
N PRO A 56 19.06 22.57 26.17
CA PRO A 56 18.86 21.78 27.39
C PRO A 56 18.62 22.62 28.64
N PHE A 57 18.69 23.96 28.51
CA PHE A 57 18.56 24.87 29.66
C PHE A 57 17.46 25.88 29.42
N PRO A 58 16.54 26.08 30.40
CA PRO A 58 15.43 27.03 30.31
C PRO A 58 15.83 28.49 30.50
N PHE A 59 17.16 28.80 30.60
CA PHE A 59 17.66 30.16 30.83
C PHE A 59 18.85 30.44 29.90
N GLN A 60 18.96 31.73 29.51
CA GLN A 60 20.07 32.24 28.73
C GLN A 60 21.13 32.79 29.69
N PHE A 61 22.38 32.45 29.43
CA PHE A 61 23.52 33.02 30.19
C PHE A 61 23.80 34.45 29.69
N PRO A 62 24.27 35.36 30.61
CA PRO A 62 24.69 36.69 30.21
C PRO A 62 25.82 36.61 29.17
N PRO A 63 25.83 37.52 28.17
CA PRO A 63 26.91 37.59 27.18
C PRO A 63 28.27 37.81 27.87
N GLY A 64 29.29 37.02 27.47
CA GLY A 64 30.62 37.08 28.04
C GLY A 64 30.84 36.21 29.28
N SER A 65 29.89 35.36 29.66
CA SER A 65 30.08 34.36 30.72
C SER A 65 31.12 33.31 30.32
N PRO A 66 32.04 32.89 31.24
CA PRO A 66 32.99 31.81 30.97
C PRO A 66 32.35 30.47 30.57
N PHE A 67 31.04 30.34 30.81
CA PHE A 67 30.28 29.15 30.48
C PHE A 67 29.56 29.27 29.11
N GLU A 68 29.54 30.45 28.47
CA GLU A 68 28.87 30.69 27.21
C GLU A 68 29.38 29.77 26.08
N ASP A 69 30.71 29.66 25.96
CA ASP A 69 31.34 28.84 24.91
C ASP A 69 31.17 27.34 25.17
N MET A 70 31.22 26.90 26.42
CA MET A 70 30.97 25.52 26.80
C MET A 70 29.52 25.12 26.51
N PHE A 71 28.56 26.03 26.73
CA PHE A 71 27.15 25.78 26.48
C PHE A 71 26.74 25.96 25.01
N LYS A 72 27.46 26.75 24.21
CA LYS A 72 27.30 26.81 22.76
C LYS A 72 27.64 25.46 22.12
N GLU A 73 28.63 24.77 22.64
CA GLU A 73 29.04 23.44 22.17
C GLU A 73 27.98 22.36 22.51
N PHE A 74 27.30 22.46 23.66
CA PHE A 74 26.19 21.57 24.05
C PHE A 74 24.87 21.91 23.39
N GLY A 75 24.66 23.16 22.94
CA GLY A 75 23.46 23.64 22.25
C GLY A 75 23.59 23.62 20.73
N ALA A 76 24.69 23.10 20.19
CA ALA A 76 24.84 22.96 18.74
C ALA A 76 23.70 22.10 18.13
N PRO A 77 23.10 22.53 17.03
CA PRO A 77 22.09 21.73 16.35
C PRO A 77 22.65 20.35 16.04
N GLN A 78 22.05 19.31 16.59
CA GLN A 78 22.38 17.93 16.23
C GLN A 78 21.52 17.52 15.04
N GLU A 79 22.19 17.30 13.93
CA GLU A 79 21.56 16.65 12.77
C GLU A 79 21.43 15.15 13.05
N ARG A 80 20.21 14.67 13.07
CA ARG A 80 19.90 13.24 13.14
C ARG A 80 19.24 12.83 11.84
N GLN A 81 19.78 11.81 11.20
CA GLN A 81 19.10 11.15 10.10
C GLN A 81 18.02 10.24 10.68
N SER A 82 16.81 10.46 10.23
CA SER A 82 15.67 9.59 10.47
C SER A 82 15.36 8.83 9.17
N ALA A 83 15.15 7.53 9.28
CA ALA A 83 14.72 6.71 8.16
C ALA A 83 13.28 6.25 8.38
N ALA A 84 12.40 6.46 7.40
CA ALA A 84 11.11 5.83 7.37
C ALA A 84 11.13 4.65 6.38
N LEU A 85 10.32 3.63 6.68
CA LEU A 85 10.22 2.42 5.88
C LEU A 85 8.76 2.19 5.51
N GLY A 86 8.54 1.85 4.25
CA GLY A 86 7.23 1.49 3.73
C GLY A 86 7.34 0.51 2.58
N SER A 87 6.21 0.25 1.98
CA SER A 87 6.09 -0.58 0.78
C SER A 87 5.54 0.23 -0.38
N GLY A 88 5.67 -0.32 -1.56
CA GLY A 88 5.07 0.16 -2.79
C GLY A 88 4.91 -0.97 -3.77
N PHE A 89 4.38 -0.67 -4.94
CA PHE A 89 4.26 -1.65 -6.03
C PHE A 89 4.44 -1.00 -7.39
N ILE A 90 4.97 -1.78 -8.32
CA ILE A 90 5.31 -1.36 -9.67
C ILE A 90 4.07 -1.51 -10.56
N ILE A 91 3.70 -0.44 -11.27
CA ILE A 91 2.53 -0.39 -12.15
C ILE A 91 2.86 -0.29 -13.64
N ASP A 92 4.14 -0.10 -13.99
CA ASP A 92 4.62 0.05 -15.36
C ASP A 92 5.98 -0.62 -15.54
N GLU A 93 6.26 -1.17 -16.72
CA GLU A 93 7.56 -1.81 -17.03
C GLU A 93 8.77 -0.87 -16.89
N LYS A 94 8.57 0.45 -16.93
CA LYS A 94 9.63 1.46 -16.81
C LYS A 94 9.92 1.85 -15.35
N GLY A 95 9.27 1.19 -14.39
CA GLY A 95 9.50 1.40 -12.97
C GLY A 95 8.73 2.58 -12.38
N ILE A 96 7.49 2.78 -12.79
CA ILE A 96 6.56 3.63 -12.05
C ILE A 96 6.08 2.85 -10.82
N VAL A 97 6.26 3.44 -9.64
CA VAL A 97 5.91 2.86 -8.34
C VAL A 97 4.82 3.68 -7.68
N VAL A 98 3.82 3.02 -7.14
CA VAL A 98 2.78 3.60 -6.30
C VAL A 98 3.05 3.27 -4.85
N THR A 99 2.83 4.25 -3.98
CA THR A 99 2.94 4.13 -2.51
C THR A 99 2.03 5.14 -1.82
N ASN A 100 2.05 5.19 -0.49
CA ASN A 100 1.39 6.25 0.25
C ASN A 100 2.24 7.53 0.31
N ASN A 101 1.55 8.68 0.38
CA ASN A 101 2.21 9.96 0.57
C ASN A 101 2.96 10.03 1.90
N HIS A 102 2.38 9.53 3.00
CA HIS A 102 3.03 9.58 4.32
C HIS A 102 4.33 8.76 4.39
N VAL A 103 4.55 7.81 3.47
CA VAL A 103 5.80 7.02 3.39
C VAL A 103 6.95 7.89 2.89
N ILE A 104 6.65 8.88 2.03
CA ILE A 104 7.68 9.68 1.35
C ILE A 104 7.64 11.17 1.73
N SER A 105 6.74 11.57 2.62
CA SER A 105 6.65 12.95 3.09
C SER A 105 7.94 13.35 3.79
N ASP A 106 8.40 14.56 3.48
CA ASP A 106 9.64 15.15 4.01
C ASP A 106 10.94 14.38 3.69
N ALA A 107 10.90 13.44 2.73
CA ALA A 107 12.06 12.68 2.32
C ALA A 107 13.02 13.53 1.47
N GLU A 108 14.30 13.56 1.87
CA GLU A 108 15.39 14.15 1.08
C GLU A 108 15.86 13.16 -0.01
N ASP A 109 16.02 11.90 0.37
CA ASP A 109 16.37 10.81 -0.53
C ASP A 109 15.35 9.67 -0.41
N ILE A 110 15.00 9.08 -1.57
CA ILE A 110 14.10 7.93 -1.66
C ILE A 110 14.85 6.80 -2.36
N ILE A 111 15.04 5.71 -1.65
CA ILE A 111 15.63 4.47 -2.17
C ILE A 111 14.54 3.40 -2.23
N VAL A 112 14.41 2.80 -3.39
CA VAL A 112 13.46 1.70 -3.63
C VAL A 112 14.23 0.41 -3.83
N ARG A 113 13.95 -0.59 -3.00
CA ARG A 113 14.56 -1.92 -3.10
C ARG A 113 13.59 -2.88 -3.77
N VAL A 114 14.05 -3.52 -4.84
CA VAL A 114 13.29 -4.46 -5.67
C VAL A 114 13.92 -5.85 -5.57
N ASN A 115 13.12 -6.90 -5.45
CA ASN A 115 13.58 -8.30 -5.40
C ASN A 115 14.70 -8.56 -4.37
N GLY A 116 14.59 -7.94 -3.19
CA GLY A 116 15.47 -8.17 -2.05
C GLY A 116 16.79 -7.40 -2.10
N ASP A 117 17.51 -7.35 -3.23
CA ASP A 117 18.91 -6.90 -3.26
C ASP A 117 19.18 -5.69 -4.15
N LYS A 118 18.31 -5.40 -5.13
CA LYS A 118 18.52 -4.29 -6.06
C LYS A 118 17.95 -2.99 -5.53
N GLU A 119 18.79 -1.99 -5.36
CA GLU A 119 18.42 -0.66 -4.91
C GLU A 119 18.45 0.34 -6.07
N PHE A 120 17.43 1.16 -6.14
CA PHE A 120 17.30 2.23 -7.12
C PHE A 120 16.94 3.54 -6.42
N LYS A 121 17.54 4.64 -6.83
CA LYS A 121 17.03 5.96 -6.49
C LYS A 121 15.70 6.17 -7.19
N ALA A 122 14.80 6.88 -6.51
CA ALA A 122 13.50 7.22 -7.06
C ALA A 122 13.22 8.72 -6.96
N LYS A 123 12.54 9.25 -7.97
CA LYS A 123 12.04 10.62 -8.00
C LYS A 123 10.54 10.63 -7.82
N VAL A 124 10.03 11.59 -7.06
CA VAL A 124 8.61 11.83 -6.94
C VAL A 124 8.08 12.42 -8.26
N ILE A 125 7.16 11.70 -8.92
CA ILE A 125 6.39 12.22 -10.05
C ILE A 125 5.32 13.17 -9.54
N GLY A 126 4.62 12.78 -8.47
CA GLY A 126 3.61 13.57 -7.81
C GLY A 126 3.14 12.91 -6.54
N ALA A 127 2.56 13.71 -5.65
CA ALA A 127 2.01 13.24 -4.38
C ALA A 127 0.73 14.02 -4.04
N ASP A 128 -0.20 13.34 -3.39
CA ASP A 128 -1.45 13.91 -2.92
C ASP A 128 -1.68 13.57 -1.45
N PRO A 129 -1.41 14.50 -0.54
CA PRO A 129 -1.61 14.30 0.90
C PRO A 129 -3.06 14.01 1.30
N LEU A 130 -4.05 14.50 0.53
CA LEU A 130 -5.46 14.34 0.88
C LEU A 130 -5.99 12.93 0.63
N SER A 131 -5.48 12.24 -0.37
CA SER A 131 -5.78 10.84 -0.64
C SER A 131 -4.71 9.88 -0.13
N ASP A 132 -3.62 10.41 0.42
CA ASP A 132 -2.45 9.66 0.90
C ASP A 132 -1.82 8.78 -0.18
N ILE A 133 -1.71 9.28 -1.41
CA ILE A 133 -1.12 8.57 -2.56
C ILE A 133 0.08 9.33 -3.09
N ALA A 134 1.15 8.61 -3.42
CA ALA A 134 2.31 9.12 -4.11
C ALA A 134 2.72 8.21 -5.26
N VAL A 135 3.30 8.80 -6.30
CA VAL A 135 3.82 8.12 -7.48
C VAL A 135 5.29 8.48 -7.66
N LEU A 136 6.11 7.44 -7.79
CA LEU A 136 7.55 7.56 -7.94
C LEU A 136 8.00 7.01 -9.30
N GLN A 137 9.11 7.51 -9.81
CA GLN A 137 9.84 6.96 -10.95
C GLN A 137 11.19 6.44 -10.50
N LEU A 138 11.48 5.16 -10.75
CA LEU A 138 12.81 4.61 -10.54
C LEU A 138 13.81 5.18 -11.55
N GLU A 139 14.99 5.57 -11.08
CA GLU A 139 16.07 6.10 -11.92
C GLU A 139 16.90 4.97 -12.53
N THR A 140 16.32 4.24 -13.49
CA THR A 140 16.98 3.11 -14.14
C THR A 140 16.44 2.89 -15.55
N LYS A 141 17.16 2.07 -16.34
CA LYS A 141 16.72 1.56 -17.65
C LYS A 141 16.29 0.10 -17.58
N GLU A 142 16.31 -0.51 -16.39
CA GLU A 142 15.85 -1.89 -16.24
C GLU A 142 14.33 -1.96 -16.47
N LYS A 143 13.89 -3.17 -16.85
CA LYS A 143 12.47 -3.47 -16.99
C LYS A 143 11.99 -4.26 -15.80
N PHE A 144 10.74 -3.98 -15.41
CA PHE A 144 10.09 -4.56 -14.25
C PHE A 144 8.82 -5.32 -14.64
N ILE A 145 8.33 -6.15 -13.75
CA ILE A 145 7.06 -6.84 -13.87
C ILE A 145 6.01 -5.97 -13.16
N PRO A 146 5.07 -5.33 -13.89
CA PRO A 146 4.03 -4.53 -13.27
C PRO A 146 2.87 -5.40 -12.78
N VAL A 147 2.17 -4.94 -11.74
CA VAL A 147 0.86 -5.46 -11.37
C VAL A 147 -0.24 -4.73 -12.14
N LYS A 148 -1.44 -5.31 -12.12
CA LYS A 148 -2.64 -4.69 -12.70
C LYS A 148 -3.58 -4.21 -11.61
N PHE A 149 -4.30 -3.13 -11.88
CA PHE A 149 -5.41 -2.71 -11.05
C PHE A 149 -6.65 -3.52 -11.38
N GLY A 150 -7.27 -4.07 -10.35
CA GLY A 150 -8.59 -4.67 -10.39
C GLY A 150 -9.69 -3.62 -10.16
N ASP A 151 -10.93 -4.08 -10.22
CA ASP A 151 -12.12 -3.26 -9.99
C ASP A 151 -12.59 -3.40 -8.53
N SER A 152 -12.23 -2.42 -7.71
CA SER A 152 -12.61 -2.40 -6.28
C SER A 152 -14.11 -2.26 -6.07
N ASP A 153 -14.90 -1.76 -7.03
CA ASP A 153 -16.33 -1.61 -6.87
C ASP A 153 -17.07 -2.94 -6.95
N ASN A 154 -16.48 -3.91 -7.65
CA ASN A 154 -16.98 -5.28 -7.73
C ASN A 154 -16.53 -6.17 -6.57
N ALA A 155 -15.58 -5.73 -5.75
CA ALA A 155 -15.11 -6.47 -4.58
C ALA A 155 -16.19 -6.50 -3.49
N ARG A 156 -16.46 -7.67 -2.90
CA ARG A 156 -17.55 -7.90 -1.96
C ARG A 156 -17.04 -8.19 -0.56
N ILE A 157 -17.84 -7.85 0.43
CA ILE A 157 -17.58 -8.30 1.82
C ILE A 157 -17.56 -9.83 1.84
N GLY A 158 -16.51 -10.42 2.43
CA GLY A 158 -16.27 -11.85 2.49
C GLY A 158 -15.35 -12.39 1.38
N ASP A 159 -15.02 -11.62 0.34
CA ASP A 159 -14.05 -12.04 -0.67
C ASP A 159 -12.64 -12.11 -0.06
N TRP A 160 -11.88 -13.15 -0.41
CA TRP A 160 -10.50 -13.33 0.02
C TRP A 160 -9.59 -12.27 -0.60
N VAL A 161 -8.66 -11.80 0.21
CA VAL A 161 -7.63 -10.83 -0.18
C VAL A 161 -6.27 -11.23 0.39
N ILE A 162 -5.20 -10.81 -0.28
CA ILE A 162 -3.84 -10.89 0.24
C ILE A 162 -3.21 -9.51 0.23
N ALA A 163 -2.61 -9.14 1.35
CA ALA A 163 -1.78 -7.95 1.46
C ALA A 163 -0.32 -8.37 1.38
N ILE A 164 0.42 -7.75 0.48
CA ILE A 164 1.85 -7.97 0.35
C ILE A 164 2.56 -6.66 0.67
N GLY A 165 3.54 -6.74 1.58
CA GLY A 165 4.44 -5.65 1.89
C GLY A 165 5.88 -6.14 1.87
N ASN A 166 6.81 -5.23 1.88
CA ASN A 166 8.23 -5.55 1.98
C ASN A 166 8.88 -4.74 3.11
N PRO A 167 8.41 -4.91 4.36
CA PRO A 167 9.02 -4.23 5.49
C PRO A 167 10.49 -4.65 5.62
N PHE A 168 11.36 -3.68 5.82
CA PHE A 168 12.81 -3.89 6.01
C PHE A 168 13.57 -4.46 4.81
N GLY A 169 12.93 -4.66 3.65
CA GLY A 169 13.59 -5.23 2.46
C GLY A 169 14.02 -6.70 2.60
N LEU A 170 13.42 -7.45 3.53
CA LEU A 170 13.80 -8.83 3.86
C LEU A 170 13.14 -9.89 2.96
N GLY A 171 12.63 -9.52 1.78
CA GLY A 171 12.09 -10.48 0.82
C GLY A 171 10.56 -10.56 0.78
N GLY A 172 9.88 -9.60 1.40
CA GLY A 172 8.42 -9.50 1.37
C GLY A 172 7.71 -10.26 2.50
N THR A 173 6.57 -9.72 2.90
CA THR A 173 5.66 -10.32 3.89
C THR A 173 4.28 -10.42 3.27
N VAL A 174 3.69 -11.59 3.33
CA VAL A 174 2.35 -11.88 2.82
C VAL A 174 1.41 -12.14 3.99
N THR A 175 0.30 -11.43 4.02
CA THR A 175 -0.80 -11.70 4.95
C THR A 175 -2.09 -11.89 4.17
N SER A 176 -2.99 -12.73 4.66
CA SER A 176 -4.28 -13.01 4.02
C SER A 176 -5.44 -12.74 4.97
N GLY A 177 -6.56 -12.43 4.41
CA GLY A 177 -7.81 -12.18 5.12
C GLY A 177 -8.95 -12.02 4.14
N ILE A 178 -10.01 -11.36 4.57
CA ILE A 178 -11.17 -11.06 3.75
C ILE A 178 -11.44 -9.55 3.72
N ILE A 179 -12.26 -9.12 2.79
CA ILE A 179 -12.89 -7.81 2.87
C ILE A 179 -13.91 -7.85 4.00
N SER A 180 -13.63 -7.17 5.10
CA SER A 180 -14.50 -7.14 6.29
C SER A 180 -15.62 -6.11 6.17
N ALA A 181 -15.36 -4.99 5.49
CA ALA A 181 -16.31 -3.93 5.22
C ALA A 181 -15.85 -3.04 4.05
N ARG A 182 -16.74 -2.20 3.56
CA ARG A 182 -16.46 -1.20 2.52
C ARG A 182 -17.01 0.16 2.94
N ASN A 183 -16.59 1.19 2.22
CA ASN A 183 -17.06 2.58 2.42
C ASN A 183 -16.84 3.05 3.86
N ARG A 184 -15.65 2.73 4.42
CA ARG A 184 -15.28 3.14 5.78
C ARG A 184 -14.64 4.53 5.77
N SER A 185 -15.07 5.36 6.71
CA SER A 185 -14.43 6.62 7.08
C SER A 185 -13.96 6.53 8.53
N ILE A 186 -12.73 6.93 8.78
CA ILE A 186 -12.07 6.83 10.10
C ILE A 186 -11.60 8.20 10.62
N GLY A 187 -11.88 9.27 9.87
CA GLY A 187 -11.65 10.66 10.27
C GLY A 187 -10.22 11.14 10.08
N LEU A 188 -9.41 10.52 9.22
CA LEU A 188 -8.06 10.96 8.89
C LEU A 188 -8.03 12.01 7.76
N SER A 189 -8.98 11.95 6.84
CA SER A 189 -9.06 12.82 5.67
C SER A 189 -10.52 13.15 5.31
N ARG A 190 -10.71 14.14 4.40
CA ARG A 190 -12.03 14.47 3.83
C ARG A 190 -12.46 13.53 2.70
N TYR A 191 -11.54 12.76 2.14
CA TYR A 191 -11.77 11.90 0.98
C TYR A 191 -11.59 10.42 1.35
N GLU A 192 -12.24 10.02 2.44
CA GLU A 192 -12.16 8.66 2.94
C GLU A 192 -13.24 7.77 2.37
N ASP A 193 -12.82 6.70 1.75
CA ASP A 193 -13.66 5.60 1.29
C ASP A 193 -12.79 4.34 1.33
N TYR A 194 -12.62 3.76 2.53
CA TYR A 194 -11.70 2.64 2.68
C TYR A 194 -12.39 1.28 2.55
N ILE A 195 -11.63 0.33 1.99
CA ILE A 195 -11.86 -1.10 2.16
C ILE A 195 -11.29 -1.48 3.54
N GLN A 196 -12.09 -2.11 4.39
CA GLN A 196 -11.63 -2.71 5.64
C GLN A 196 -11.31 -4.17 5.41
N THR A 197 -10.16 -4.64 5.93
CA THR A 197 -9.75 -6.05 5.88
C THR A 197 -9.22 -6.52 7.25
N ASP A 198 -9.34 -7.81 7.51
CA ASP A 198 -8.71 -8.48 8.66
C ASP A 198 -7.34 -9.08 8.30
N ALA A 199 -6.92 -9.04 7.03
CA ALA A 199 -5.53 -9.26 6.66
C ALA A 199 -4.63 -8.34 7.50
N SER A 200 -3.60 -8.90 8.13
CA SER A 200 -2.76 -8.14 9.06
C SER A 200 -1.99 -7.05 8.34
N ILE A 201 -2.40 -5.80 8.53
CA ILE A 201 -1.68 -4.60 8.11
C ILE A 201 -0.87 -4.10 9.29
N ASN A 202 0.43 -3.87 9.11
CA ASN A 202 1.36 -3.41 10.13
C ASN A 202 2.30 -2.35 9.55
N SER A 203 3.09 -1.72 10.42
CA SER A 203 4.16 -0.83 9.99
C SER A 203 5.06 -1.50 8.96
N GLY A 204 5.22 -0.87 7.80
CA GLY A 204 5.97 -1.41 6.66
C GLY A 204 5.12 -2.02 5.54
N ASN A 205 3.83 -2.37 5.76
CA ASN A 205 2.91 -2.74 4.68
C ASN A 205 2.25 -1.52 4.04
N SER A 206 2.29 -0.35 4.70
CA SER A 206 1.73 0.90 4.18
C SER A 206 2.32 1.22 2.81
N GLY A 207 1.48 1.59 1.87
CA GLY A 207 1.82 1.81 0.46
C GLY A 207 1.86 0.54 -0.38
N GLY A 208 1.88 -0.64 0.23
CA GLY A 208 1.81 -1.92 -0.46
C GLY A 208 0.41 -2.24 -0.97
N PRO A 209 0.30 -3.19 -1.92
CA PRO A 209 -0.97 -3.56 -2.54
C PRO A 209 -1.80 -4.51 -1.67
N LEU A 210 -3.12 -4.36 -1.78
CA LEU A 210 -4.12 -5.37 -1.41
C LEU A 210 -4.60 -6.01 -2.70
N PHE A 211 -4.36 -7.30 -2.86
CA PHE A 211 -4.73 -8.07 -4.05
C PHE A 211 -5.99 -8.89 -3.83
N ASP A 212 -6.77 -9.06 -4.90
CA ASP A 212 -7.79 -10.10 -4.99
C ASP A 212 -7.17 -11.46 -5.35
N MET A 213 -8.01 -12.49 -5.49
CA MET A 213 -7.57 -13.84 -5.80
C MET A 213 -7.16 -14.04 -7.27
N ASN A 214 -7.37 -13.04 -8.14
CA ASN A 214 -6.86 -13.03 -9.52
C ASN A 214 -5.43 -12.45 -9.60
N GLY A 215 -4.98 -11.80 -8.52
CA GLY A 215 -3.71 -11.09 -8.45
C GLY A 215 -3.80 -9.65 -8.97
N ASP A 216 -5.00 -9.10 -8.99
CA ASP A 216 -5.23 -7.71 -9.36
C ASP A 216 -5.30 -6.84 -8.09
N VAL A 217 -4.73 -5.64 -8.13
CA VAL A 217 -4.72 -4.69 -7.00
C VAL A 217 -6.10 -4.08 -6.84
N ILE A 218 -6.78 -4.37 -5.74
CA ILE A 218 -8.08 -3.79 -5.37
C ILE A 218 -7.97 -2.70 -4.32
N GLY A 219 -6.79 -2.52 -3.71
CA GLY A 219 -6.56 -1.45 -2.74
C GLY A 219 -5.09 -1.18 -2.47
N ILE A 220 -4.81 -0.04 -1.83
CA ILE A 220 -3.50 0.36 -1.34
C ILE A 220 -3.57 0.39 0.18
N ASN A 221 -2.78 -0.45 0.85
CA ASN A 221 -2.76 -0.53 2.32
C ASN A 221 -2.26 0.80 2.89
N THR A 222 -2.99 1.41 3.84
CA THR A 222 -2.63 2.74 4.33
C THR A 222 -2.71 2.92 5.83
N ALA A 223 -3.71 2.39 6.50
CA ALA A 223 -3.96 2.68 7.91
C ALA A 223 -4.37 1.44 8.72
N ILE A 224 -4.16 1.52 10.03
CA ILE A 224 -4.63 0.52 11.01
C ILE A 224 -5.32 1.23 12.18
N LEU A 225 -6.31 0.57 12.79
CA LEU A 225 -6.76 0.93 14.12
C LEU A 225 -5.93 0.13 15.14
N GLY A 226 -5.08 0.84 15.87
CA GLY A 226 -4.23 0.25 16.92
C GLY A 226 -2.89 0.96 17.05
N ARG A 227 -2.50 1.30 18.29
CA ARG A 227 -1.22 1.98 18.56
C ARG A 227 -0.01 1.05 18.50
N ASN A 228 -0.21 -0.27 18.64
CA ASN A 228 0.86 -1.26 18.80
C ASN A 228 0.84 -2.38 17.75
N GLY A 229 0.22 -2.15 16.59
CA GLY A 229 0.13 -3.13 15.50
C GLY A 229 -1.30 -3.54 15.16
N SER A 230 -1.44 -4.46 14.21
CA SER A 230 -2.74 -4.92 13.72
C SER A 230 -3.53 -5.65 14.82
N ILE A 231 -4.78 -5.26 14.96
CA ILE A 231 -5.79 -5.94 15.80
C ILE A 231 -6.85 -6.65 14.94
N GLY A 232 -6.54 -6.94 13.68
CA GLY A 232 -7.50 -7.49 12.71
C GLY A 232 -8.38 -6.42 12.05
N ILE A 233 -7.95 -5.15 12.08
CA ILE A 233 -8.65 -4.03 11.43
C ILE A 233 -7.62 -3.22 10.66
N GLY A 234 -7.52 -3.48 9.37
CA GLY A 234 -6.71 -2.75 8.41
C GLY A 234 -7.57 -2.01 7.40
N PHE A 235 -7.04 -0.94 6.82
CA PHE A 235 -7.71 -0.11 5.83
C PHE A 235 -6.86 0.06 4.59
N SER A 236 -7.51 -0.03 3.42
CA SER A 236 -6.88 0.16 2.12
C SER A 236 -7.69 1.14 1.29
N ILE A 237 -7.00 2.02 0.57
CA ILE A 237 -7.60 2.95 -0.39
C ILE A 237 -8.07 2.12 -1.59
N PRO A 238 -9.35 2.18 -2.00
CA PRO A 238 -9.88 1.41 -3.13
C PRO A 238 -9.16 1.73 -4.44
N SER A 239 -8.91 0.71 -5.25
CA SER A 239 -8.18 0.84 -6.51
C SER A 239 -8.83 1.82 -7.50
N ASN A 240 -10.16 1.84 -7.59
CA ASN A 240 -10.87 2.74 -8.50
C ASN A 240 -10.67 4.22 -8.11
N SER A 241 -10.75 4.52 -6.82
CA SER A 241 -10.46 5.87 -6.30
C SER A 241 -8.97 6.22 -6.48
N ALA A 242 -8.08 5.29 -6.15
CA ALA A 242 -6.64 5.48 -6.28
C ALA A 242 -6.20 5.74 -7.71
N LYS A 243 -6.74 4.99 -8.68
CA LYS A 243 -6.39 5.12 -10.10
C LYS A 243 -6.64 6.52 -10.66
N VAL A 244 -7.77 7.14 -10.30
CA VAL A 244 -8.09 8.51 -10.71
C VAL A 244 -7.02 9.51 -10.24
N VAL A 245 -6.54 9.33 -9.02
CA VAL A 245 -5.47 10.16 -8.43
C VAL A 245 -4.14 9.87 -9.11
N ILE A 246 -3.77 8.60 -9.22
CA ILE A 246 -2.51 8.15 -9.84
C ILE A 246 -2.38 8.68 -11.28
N ASP A 247 -3.43 8.55 -12.10
CA ASP A 247 -3.46 9.03 -13.47
C ASP A 247 -3.22 10.55 -13.55
N GLN A 248 -3.77 11.34 -12.61
CA GLN A 248 -3.53 12.78 -12.52
C GLN A 248 -2.10 13.09 -12.08
N LEU A 249 -1.58 12.38 -11.06
CA LEU A 249 -0.21 12.58 -10.61
C LEU A 249 0.80 12.28 -11.71
N ILE A 250 0.61 11.19 -12.47
CA ILE A 250 1.47 10.87 -13.62
C ILE A 250 1.40 11.96 -14.70
N LYS A 251 0.21 12.47 -14.98
CA LYS A 251 0.00 13.41 -16.08
C LYS A 251 0.37 14.85 -15.76
N PHE A 252 0.12 15.29 -14.52
CA PHE A 252 0.20 16.70 -14.13
C PHE A 252 1.18 16.97 -12.98
N GLY A 253 1.66 15.92 -12.28
CA GLY A 253 2.45 16.05 -11.04
C GLY A 253 1.61 16.38 -9.80
N GLU A 254 0.32 16.71 -9.97
CA GLU A 254 -0.60 17.13 -8.92
C GLU A 254 -2.03 16.67 -9.19
N THR A 255 -2.87 16.63 -8.16
CA THR A 255 -4.29 16.36 -8.32
C THR A 255 -5.07 17.65 -8.55
N LYS A 256 -5.95 17.64 -9.54
CA LYS A 256 -6.88 18.74 -9.86
C LYS A 256 -8.26 18.39 -9.34
N ARG A 257 -8.69 19.06 -8.27
CA ARG A 257 -10.03 18.90 -7.69
C ARG A 257 -10.91 20.07 -8.11
N GLY A 258 -12.11 19.75 -8.64
CA GLY A 258 -13.12 20.77 -8.90
C GLY A 258 -13.64 21.37 -7.59
N TRP A 259 -13.75 22.68 -7.53
CA TRP A 259 -14.47 23.37 -6.46
C TRP A 259 -15.94 23.51 -6.90
N LEU A 260 -16.82 22.89 -6.11
CA LEU A 260 -18.22 23.23 -6.14
C LEU A 260 -18.38 24.39 -5.15
N GLY A 261 -18.52 25.60 -5.69
CA GLY A 261 -18.79 26.81 -4.91
C GLY A 261 -20.19 26.81 -4.30
#